data_14d8049e70c3ee3743a7dde15341196c
#
_entry.id   14d8049e70c3ee3743a7dde15341196c
#
_cell.length_a   1.000
_cell.length_b   1.000
_cell.length_c   1.000
_cell.angle_alpha   90.00
_cell.angle_beta   90.00
_cell.angle_gamma   90.00
#
_symmetry.space_group_name_H-M   'P 1'
#
loop_
_entity.id
_entity.type
_entity.pdbx_description
1 polymer ?
#
loop_
_entity_poly.entity_id
_entity_poly.type
_entity_poly.pdbx_seq_one_letter_code
_entity_poly.pdbx_strand_id
1 'polypeptide(L)'
;MPVLFLVHKRQQRMKRFGKHFPDALDMMARAIRAGYALAGGIQLVGEEMPDPVGEELRRVFEEIRLGLEPGDALAKLAERIPTDDVRFFCTAIRIQRTAGGNLAETLDRLSEVIRERFKLLSHAHAIAAQQRWGAIFVGSSPLLLAVLLRLLNANYFDEAVKHPAGPMMLLVGLALEAVGFVMIWRIAK
;
A
#
# COMPACT_ATOMS: atom_id res chain seq x y z
N MET A 1 22.75 13.48 -0.83
CA MET A 1 21.34 13.94 -0.83
C MET A 1 20.57 13.64 -2.13
N PRO A 2 21.13 13.66 -3.37
CA PRO A 2 20.33 13.39 -4.58
C PRO A 2 19.85 11.94 -4.72
N VAL A 3 20.60 10.96 -4.21
CA VAL A 3 20.26 9.53 -4.35
C VAL A 3 18.96 9.16 -3.60
N LEU A 4 18.76 9.66 -2.38
CA LEU A 4 17.53 9.43 -1.60
C LEU A 4 16.28 10.00 -2.29
N PHE A 5 16.41 11.14 -2.93
CA PHE A 5 15.33 11.77 -3.70
C PHE A 5 14.94 10.92 -4.92
N LEU A 6 15.94 10.39 -5.66
CA LEU A 6 15.71 9.51 -6.81
C LEU A 6 15.04 8.20 -6.41
N VAL A 7 15.50 7.58 -5.31
CA VAL A 7 14.90 6.35 -4.77
C VAL A 7 13.45 6.60 -4.35
N HIS A 8 13.18 7.71 -3.68
CA HIS A 8 11.82 8.06 -3.27
C HIS A 8 10.89 8.30 -4.49
N LYS A 9 11.36 9.02 -5.49
CA LYS A 9 10.62 9.27 -6.73
C LYS A 9 10.34 7.97 -7.50
N ARG A 10 11.33 7.06 -7.55
CA ARG A 10 11.15 5.73 -8.14
C ARG A 10 10.09 4.92 -7.39
N GLN A 11 10.13 4.90 -6.06
CA GLN A 11 9.14 4.19 -5.25
C GLN A 11 7.72 4.75 -5.43
N GLN A 12 7.57 6.08 -5.51
CA GLN A 12 6.28 6.70 -5.80
C GLN A 12 5.77 6.32 -7.19
N ARG A 13 6.65 6.29 -8.21
CA ARG A 13 6.27 5.85 -9.56
C ARG A 13 5.80 4.39 -9.57
N MET A 14 6.52 3.49 -8.86
CA MET A 14 6.11 2.08 -8.72
C MET A 14 4.77 1.93 -8.02
N LYS A 15 4.52 2.68 -6.95
CA LYS A 15 3.23 2.68 -6.23
C LYS A 15 2.09 3.16 -7.12
N ARG A 16 2.30 4.24 -7.90
CA ARG A 16 1.29 4.74 -8.86
C ARG A 16 1.04 3.73 -9.96
N PHE A 17 2.09 3.10 -10.49
CA PHE A 17 1.95 2.03 -11.48
C PHE A 17 1.06 0.91 -10.94
N GLY A 18 1.41 0.33 -9.78
CA GLY A 18 0.65 -0.76 -9.16
C GLY A 18 -0.82 -0.40 -8.93
N LYS A 19 -1.12 0.84 -8.54
CA LYS A 19 -2.49 1.29 -8.29
C LYS A 19 -3.38 1.24 -9.54
N HIS A 20 -2.85 1.61 -10.71
CA HIS A 20 -3.61 1.68 -11.97
C HIS A 20 -3.45 0.43 -12.84
N PHE A 21 -2.54 -0.46 -12.48
CA PHE A 21 -2.25 -1.64 -13.27
C PHE A 21 -3.43 -2.63 -13.37
N PRO A 22 -4.23 -2.90 -12.33
CA PRO A 22 -5.43 -3.74 -12.45
C PRO A 22 -6.45 -3.18 -13.46
N ASP A 23 -6.66 -1.86 -13.46
CA ASP A 23 -7.59 -1.22 -14.38
C ASP A 23 -7.09 -1.32 -15.85
N ALA A 24 -5.77 -1.28 -16.04
CA ALA A 24 -5.13 -1.53 -17.32
C ALA A 24 -5.35 -2.97 -17.83
N LEU A 25 -5.26 -3.95 -16.93
CA LEU A 25 -5.53 -5.35 -17.27
C LEU A 25 -7.00 -5.57 -17.64
N ASP A 26 -7.95 -4.98 -16.91
CA ASP A 26 -9.37 -5.03 -17.24
C ASP A 26 -9.67 -4.40 -18.60
N MET A 27 -9.04 -3.27 -18.89
CA MET A 27 -9.18 -2.61 -20.19
C MET A 27 -8.63 -3.49 -21.32
N MET A 28 -7.45 -4.08 -21.12
CA MET A 28 -6.84 -5.00 -22.08
C MET A 28 -7.71 -6.25 -22.29
N ALA A 29 -8.26 -6.82 -21.23
CA ALA A 29 -9.19 -7.96 -21.32
C ALA A 29 -10.43 -7.64 -22.15
N ARG A 30 -11.03 -6.45 -21.96
CA ARG A 30 -12.16 -5.97 -22.76
C ARG A 30 -11.78 -5.79 -24.23
N ALA A 31 -10.63 -5.21 -24.53
CA ALA A 31 -10.15 -5.04 -25.89
C ALA A 31 -9.97 -6.39 -26.60
N ILE A 32 -9.35 -7.37 -25.92
CA ILE A 32 -9.16 -8.71 -26.49
C ILE A 32 -10.49 -9.43 -26.72
N ARG A 33 -11.47 -9.29 -25.79
CA ARG A 33 -12.84 -9.80 -26.01
C ARG A 33 -13.56 -9.16 -27.18
N ALA A 34 -13.28 -7.90 -27.45
CA ALA A 34 -13.78 -7.20 -28.63
C ALA A 34 -13.07 -7.60 -29.92
N GLY A 35 -12.11 -8.55 -29.89
CA GLY A 35 -11.41 -9.07 -31.05
C GLY A 35 -10.07 -8.40 -31.36
N TYR A 36 -9.59 -7.49 -30.52
CA TYR A 36 -8.25 -6.93 -30.70
C TYR A 36 -7.18 -8.00 -30.44
N ALA A 37 -6.16 -8.01 -31.27
CA ALA A 37 -4.94 -8.76 -30.96
C ALA A 37 -4.26 -8.16 -29.74
N LEU A 38 -3.39 -8.95 -29.07
CA LEU A 38 -2.65 -8.49 -27.88
C LEU A 38 -1.97 -7.14 -28.08
N ALA A 39 -1.29 -6.94 -29.21
CA ALA A 39 -0.62 -5.68 -29.52
C ALA A 39 -1.59 -4.49 -29.59
N GLY A 40 -2.78 -4.67 -30.19
CA GLY A 40 -3.82 -3.64 -30.23
C GLY A 40 -4.43 -3.35 -28.86
N GLY A 41 -4.57 -4.37 -28.00
CA GLY A 41 -4.97 -4.19 -26.61
C GLY A 41 -3.94 -3.41 -25.82
N ILE A 42 -2.65 -3.69 -25.98
CA ILE A 42 -1.54 -2.94 -25.35
C ILE A 42 -1.52 -1.49 -25.83
N GLN A 43 -1.73 -1.24 -27.12
CA GLN A 43 -1.82 0.11 -27.70
C GLN A 43 -2.94 0.91 -27.06
N LEU A 44 -4.16 0.35 -27.05
CA LEU A 44 -5.33 1.01 -26.48
C LEU A 44 -5.09 1.41 -25.00
N VAL A 45 -4.56 0.49 -24.21
CA VAL A 45 -4.26 0.76 -22.81
C VAL A 45 -3.17 1.81 -22.67
N GLY A 46 -2.16 1.78 -23.54
CA GLY A 46 -1.10 2.79 -23.59
C GLY A 46 -1.62 4.19 -23.86
N GLU A 47 -2.66 4.34 -24.69
CA GLU A 47 -3.27 5.62 -25.06
C GLU A 47 -4.23 6.14 -23.99
N GLU A 48 -5.03 5.27 -23.38
CA GLU A 48 -6.11 5.65 -22.47
C GLU A 48 -5.70 5.72 -20.98
N MET A 49 -4.69 4.97 -20.58
CA MET A 49 -4.30 4.92 -19.17
C MET A 49 -3.35 6.05 -18.78
N PRO A 50 -3.49 6.58 -17.55
CA PRO A 50 -2.59 7.61 -17.06
C PRO A 50 -1.17 7.07 -16.80
N ASP A 51 -0.19 7.98 -16.88
CA ASP A 51 1.19 7.64 -16.54
C ASP A 51 1.31 7.29 -15.03
N PRO A 52 2.13 6.32 -14.69
CA PRO A 52 3.18 5.68 -15.49
C PRO A 52 2.75 4.41 -16.25
N VAL A 53 1.51 3.92 -16.14
CA VAL A 53 1.06 2.70 -16.83
C VAL A 53 0.98 2.93 -18.34
N GLY A 54 0.34 4.04 -18.75
CA GLY A 54 0.22 4.40 -20.16
C GLY A 54 1.60 4.54 -20.82
N GLU A 55 2.53 5.26 -20.20
CA GLU A 55 3.90 5.45 -20.69
C GLU A 55 4.62 4.12 -20.96
N GLU A 56 4.58 3.20 -19.98
CA GLU A 56 5.27 1.92 -20.11
C GLU A 56 4.64 0.99 -21.15
N LEU A 57 3.30 0.99 -21.27
CA LEU A 57 2.62 0.17 -22.27
C LEU A 57 2.72 0.77 -23.68
N ARG A 58 2.72 2.09 -23.85
CA ARG A 58 3.09 2.72 -25.13
C ARG A 58 4.48 2.28 -25.58
N ARG A 59 5.43 2.23 -24.64
CA ARG A 59 6.80 1.78 -24.94
C ARG A 59 6.83 0.32 -25.36
N VAL A 60 6.07 -0.56 -24.70
CA VAL A 60 5.95 -1.97 -25.10
C VAL A 60 5.35 -2.07 -26.50
N PHE A 61 4.30 -1.30 -26.79
CA PHE A 61 3.71 -1.28 -28.15
C PHE A 61 4.69 -0.82 -29.21
N GLU A 62 5.45 0.24 -28.96
CA GLU A 62 6.48 0.71 -29.89
C GLU A 62 7.59 -0.34 -30.13
N GLU A 63 8.03 -1.04 -29.08
CA GLU A 63 8.99 -2.14 -29.20
C GLU A 63 8.44 -3.27 -30.09
N ILE A 64 7.16 -3.62 -29.94
CA ILE A 64 6.47 -4.62 -30.80
C ILE A 64 6.37 -4.10 -32.24
N ARG A 65 5.98 -2.85 -32.43
CA ARG A 65 5.87 -2.22 -33.75
C ARG A 65 7.18 -2.19 -34.52
N LEU A 66 8.29 -2.07 -33.78
CA LEU A 66 9.65 -2.12 -34.33
C LEU A 66 10.14 -3.55 -34.62
N GLY A 67 9.28 -4.56 -34.44
CA GLY A 67 9.56 -5.96 -34.78
C GLY A 67 10.05 -6.82 -33.62
N LEU A 68 10.02 -6.31 -32.38
CA LEU A 68 10.31 -7.15 -31.20
C LEU A 68 9.14 -8.10 -30.94
N GLU A 69 9.46 -9.35 -30.61
CA GLU A 69 8.42 -10.31 -30.25
C GLU A 69 7.68 -9.83 -28.98
N PRO A 70 6.35 -9.91 -28.90
CA PRO A 70 5.60 -9.45 -27.74
C PRO A 70 6.07 -10.03 -26.40
N GLY A 71 6.53 -11.28 -26.39
CA GLY A 71 7.11 -11.90 -25.19
C GLY A 71 8.37 -11.20 -24.69
N ASP A 72 9.25 -10.79 -25.62
CA ASP A 72 10.50 -10.09 -25.30
C ASP A 72 10.24 -8.64 -24.89
N ALA A 73 9.30 -7.96 -25.55
CA ALA A 73 8.88 -6.61 -25.17
C ALA A 73 8.29 -6.58 -23.74
N LEU A 74 7.49 -7.59 -23.38
CA LEU A 74 6.96 -7.75 -22.04
C LEU A 74 8.06 -8.13 -21.01
N ALA A 75 9.05 -8.93 -21.40
CA ALA A 75 10.20 -9.21 -20.53
C ALA A 75 10.95 -7.92 -20.17
N LYS A 76 11.19 -7.03 -21.14
CA LYS A 76 11.78 -5.71 -20.89
C LYS A 76 10.90 -4.83 -19.98
N LEU A 77 9.57 -4.92 -20.10
CA LEU A 77 8.66 -4.25 -19.16
C LEU A 77 8.90 -4.75 -17.74
N ALA A 78 9.04 -6.07 -17.52
CA ALA A 78 9.29 -6.66 -16.21
C ALA A 78 10.65 -6.25 -15.61
N GLU A 79 11.64 -5.94 -16.45
CA GLU A 79 12.92 -5.38 -16.01
C GLU A 79 12.79 -3.92 -15.56
N ARG A 80 12.02 -3.12 -16.31
CA ARG A 80 11.78 -1.70 -15.99
C ARG A 80 10.89 -1.53 -14.76
N ILE A 81 9.87 -2.40 -14.63
CA ILE A 81 8.90 -2.41 -13.53
C ILE A 81 9.02 -3.75 -12.80
N PRO A 82 10.01 -3.91 -11.90
CA PRO A 82 10.29 -5.19 -11.25
C PRO A 82 9.34 -5.48 -10.09
N THR A 83 8.02 -5.50 -10.37
CA THR A 83 6.97 -5.88 -9.42
C THR A 83 6.50 -7.30 -9.70
N ASP A 84 6.06 -8.02 -8.67
CA ASP A 84 5.53 -9.37 -8.83
C ASP A 84 4.33 -9.39 -9.76
N ASP A 85 3.46 -8.39 -9.67
CA ASP A 85 2.25 -8.28 -10.49
C ASP A 85 2.59 -8.21 -11.99
N VAL A 86 3.61 -7.42 -12.37
CA VAL A 86 4.08 -7.34 -13.77
C VAL A 86 4.75 -8.65 -14.20
N ARG A 87 5.52 -9.29 -13.32
CA ARG A 87 6.13 -10.60 -13.64
C ARG A 87 5.07 -11.67 -13.88
N PHE A 88 4.03 -11.71 -13.04
CA PHE A 88 2.90 -12.63 -13.24
C PHE A 88 2.17 -12.35 -14.54
N PHE A 89 1.90 -11.09 -14.86
CA PHE A 89 1.30 -10.69 -16.13
C PHE A 89 2.12 -11.14 -17.34
N CYS A 90 3.41 -10.85 -17.37
CA CYS A 90 4.29 -11.27 -18.47
C CYS A 90 4.35 -12.78 -18.61
N THR A 91 4.42 -13.50 -17.49
CA THR A 91 4.46 -14.96 -17.48
C THR A 91 3.13 -15.56 -17.96
N ALA A 92 1.99 -15.02 -17.50
CA ALA A 92 0.67 -15.46 -17.90
C ALA A 92 0.46 -15.29 -19.41
N ILE A 93 0.81 -14.13 -19.99
CA ILE A 93 0.71 -13.91 -21.45
C ILE A 93 1.59 -14.92 -22.20
N ARG A 94 2.83 -15.13 -21.76
CA ARG A 94 3.74 -16.07 -22.42
C ARG A 94 3.19 -17.50 -22.43
N ILE A 95 2.62 -17.95 -21.30
CA ILE A 95 2.02 -19.28 -21.20
C ILE A 95 0.79 -19.39 -22.11
N GLN A 96 -0.11 -18.40 -22.08
CA GLN A 96 -1.34 -18.41 -22.88
C GLN A 96 -1.06 -18.38 -24.39
N ARG A 97 0.00 -17.71 -24.82
CA ARG A 97 0.41 -17.71 -26.23
C ARG A 97 0.97 -19.05 -26.67
N THR A 98 1.65 -19.78 -25.78
CA THR A 98 2.26 -21.09 -26.10
C THR A 98 1.24 -22.24 -25.99
N ALA A 99 0.43 -22.23 -24.94
CA ALA A 99 -0.53 -23.29 -24.65
C ALA A 99 -1.86 -23.13 -25.42
N GLY A 100 -2.15 -21.93 -25.91
CA GLY A 100 -3.46 -21.57 -26.46
C GLY A 100 -4.52 -21.52 -25.36
N GLY A 101 -5.10 -20.38 -25.09
CA GLY A 101 -6.11 -20.26 -24.04
C GLY A 101 -6.83 -18.94 -24.11
N ASN A 102 -7.81 -18.74 -23.21
CA ASN A 102 -8.56 -17.48 -23.12
C ASN A 102 -7.73 -16.40 -22.38
N LEU A 103 -6.98 -15.63 -23.16
CA LEU A 103 -6.14 -14.56 -22.63
C LEU A 103 -6.97 -13.49 -21.89
N ALA A 104 -8.17 -13.17 -22.38
CA ALA A 104 -9.03 -12.17 -21.73
C ALA A 104 -9.46 -12.63 -20.34
N GLU A 105 -9.84 -13.90 -20.17
CA GLU A 105 -10.21 -14.46 -18.87
C GLU A 105 -9.01 -14.47 -17.91
N THR A 106 -7.83 -14.78 -18.42
CA THR A 106 -6.61 -14.78 -17.60
C THR A 106 -6.28 -13.37 -17.09
N LEU A 107 -6.45 -12.34 -17.93
CA LEU A 107 -6.24 -10.94 -17.56
C LEU A 107 -7.26 -10.47 -16.52
N ASP A 108 -8.54 -10.85 -16.65
CA ASP A 108 -9.58 -10.53 -15.67
C ASP A 108 -9.25 -11.14 -14.29
N ARG A 109 -8.94 -12.42 -14.26
CA ARG A 109 -8.57 -13.08 -13.02
C ARG A 109 -7.34 -12.45 -12.36
N LEU A 110 -6.36 -12.07 -13.17
CA LEU A 110 -5.16 -11.40 -12.66
C LEU A 110 -5.49 -10.03 -12.09
N SER A 111 -6.33 -9.23 -12.77
CA SER A 111 -6.76 -7.92 -12.29
C SER A 111 -7.50 -8.04 -10.96
N GLU A 112 -8.39 -9.04 -10.82
CA GLU A 112 -9.15 -9.29 -9.61
C GLU A 112 -8.24 -9.66 -8.43
N VAL A 113 -7.30 -10.59 -8.62
CA VAL A 113 -6.33 -11.00 -7.59
C VAL A 113 -5.48 -9.82 -7.12
N ILE A 114 -4.98 -9.00 -8.04
CA ILE A 114 -4.19 -7.82 -7.69
C ILE A 114 -5.06 -6.81 -6.93
N ARG A 115 -6.30 -6.59 -7.35
CA ARG A 115 -7.24 -5.66 -6.70
C ARG A 115 -7.61 -6.12 -5.29
N GLU A 116 -7.86 -7.40 -5.09
CA GLU A 116 -8.12 -7.96 -3.75
C GLU A 116 -6.92 -7.81 -2.82
N ARG A 117 -5.72 -8.09 -3.31
CA ARG A 117 -4.49 -7.87 -2.55
C ARG A 117 -4.34 -6.40 -2.11
N PHE A 118 -4.63 -5.43 -3.00
CA PHE A 118 -4.62 -4.02 -2.63
C PHE A 118 -5.67 -3.67 -1.57
N LYS A 119 -6.89 -4.22 -1.68
CA LYS A 119 -7.94 -4.03 -0.68
C LYS A 119 -7.52 -4.57 0.69
N LEU A 120 -6.95 -5.77 0.76
CA LEU A 120 -6.48 -6.37 2.00
C LEU A 120 -5.37 -5.53 2.65
N LEU A 121 -4.40 -5.05 1.87
CA LEU A 121 -3.33 -4.19 2.37
C LEU A 121 -3.86 -2.85 2.88
N SER A 122 -4.84 -2.24 2.19
CA SER A 122 -5.45 -0.98 2.62
C SER A 122 -6.28 -1.16 3.90
N HIS A 123 -6.99 -2.27 4.05
CA HIS A 123 -7.74 -2.62 5.27
C HIS A 123 -6.79 -2.81 6.47
N ALA A 124 -5.68 -3.52 6.28
CA ALA A 124 -4.69 -3.72 7.34
C ALA A 124 -4.10 -2.37 7.83
N HIS A 125 -3.83 -1.43 6.91
CA HIS A 125 -3.36 -0.09 7.27
C HIS A 125 -4.42 0.74 8.02
N ALA A 126 -5.69 0.63 7.63
CA ALA A 126 -6.80 1.34 8.30
C ALA A 126 -6.98 0.84 9.75
N ILE A 127 -6.96 -0.47 9.96
CA ILE A 127 -7.06 -1.08 11.30
C ILE A 127 -5.88 -0.66 12.19
N ALA A 128 -4.66 -0.68 11.65
CA ALA A 128 -3.47 -0.25 12.40
C ALA A 128 -3.52 1.24 12.79
N ALA A 129 -4.07 2.10 11.93
CA ALA A 129 -4.26 3.52 12.24
C ALA A 129 -5.30 3.73 13.35
N GLN A 130 -6.42 3.00 13.32
CA GLN A 130 -7.47 3.07 14.34
C GLN A 130 -6.95 2.63 15.71
N GLN A 131 -6.15 1.56 15.77
CA GLN A 131 -5.55 1.09 17.03
C GLN A 131 -4.58 2.11 17.62
N ARG A 132 -3.82 2.83 16.82
CA ARG A 132 -2.92 3.90 17.29
C ARG A 132 -3.65 5.03 18.00
N TRP A 133 -4.76 5.50 17.43
CA TRP A 133 -5.57 6.55 18.06
C TRP A 133 -6.19 6.07 19.36
N GLY A 134 -6.73 4.84 19.40
CA GLY A 134 -7.25 4.22 20.62
C GLY A 134 -6.18 4.12 21.72
N ALA A 135 -4.96 3.70 21.38
CA ALA A 135 -3.84 3.60 22.30
C ALA A 135 -3.44 4.96 22.90
N ILE A 136 -3.41 6.02 22.07
CA ILE A 136 -3.11 7.38 22.55
C ILE A 136 -4.21 7.88 23.49
N PHE A 137 -5.48 7.67 23.15
CA PHE A 137 -6.62 8.08 23.98
C PHE A 137 -6.60 7.38 25.35
N VAL A 138 -6.45 6.05 25.35
CA VAL A 138 -6.41 5.26 26.59
C VAL A 138 -5.17 5.62 27.42
N GLY A 139 -4.00 5.74 26.77
CA GLY A 139 -2.75 6.06 27.47
C GLY A 139 -2.66 7.51 27.98
N SER A 140 -3.41 8.45 27.39
CA SER A 140 -3.45 9.84 27.88
C SER A 140 -4.55 10.10 28.91
N SER A 141 -5.52 9.17 29.08
CA SER A 141 -6.69 9.37 29.94
C SER A 141 -6.35 9.60 31.43
N PRO A 142 -5.38 8.92 32.08
CA PRO A 142 -5.05 9.17 33.46
C PRO A 142 -4.40 10.55 33.66
N LEU A 143 -3.54 10.97 32.74
CA LEU A 143 -2.93 12.31 32.77
C LEU A 143 -3.98 13.41 32.60
N LEU A 144 -4.90 13.22 31.66
CA LEU A 144 -5.98 14.16 31.41
C LEU A 144 -6.92 14.26 32.64
N LEU A 145 -7.22 13.13 33.28
CA LEU A 145 -7.98 13.08 34.53
C LEU A 145 -7.26 13.80 35.67
N ALA A 146 -5.95 13.58 35.81
CA ALA A 146 -5.16 14.25 36.87
C ALA A 146 -5.15 15.77 36.66
N VAL A 147 -5.00 16.24 35.44
CA VAL A 147 -5.09 17.68 35.11
C VAL A 147 -6.47 18.23 35.40
N LEU A 148 -7.53 17.51 35.03
CA LEU A 148 -8.91 17.92 35.31
C LEU A 148 -9.21 18.02 36.81
N LEU A 149 -8.78 17.04 37.60
CA LEU A 149 -8.95 17.03 39.06
C LEU A 149 -8.23 18.22 39.69
N ARG A 150 -7.01 18.56 39.22
CA ARG A 150 -6.28 19.72 39.71
C ARG A 150 -6.94 21.05 39.34
N LEU A 151 -7.58 21.14 38.17
CA LEU A 151 -8.32 22.34 37.76
C LEU A 151 -9.60 22.54 38.57
N LEU A 152 -10.28 21.45 38.90
CA LEU A 152 -11.52 21.48 39.72
C LEU A 152 -11.24 21.74 41.20
N ASN A 153 -10.12 21.22 41.71
CA ASN A 153 -9.70 21.41 43.07
C ASN A 153 -8.17 21.52 43.15
N ALA A 154 -7.67 22.75 43.33
CA ALA A 154 -6.25 23.04 43.34
C ALA A 154 -5.49 22.29 44.46
N ASN A 155 -6.18 21.93 45.54
CA ASN A 155 -5.60 21.27 46.71
C ASN A 155 -5.75 19.73 46.68
N TYR A 156 -6.32 19.16 45.62
CA TYR A 156 -6.61 17.73 45.53
C TYR A 156 -5.39 16.86 45.73
N PHE A 157 -4.25 17.23 45.16
CA PHE A 157 -3.01 16.52 45.27
C PHE A 157 -2.21 16.90 46.54
N ASP A 158 -2.50 18.03 47.15
CA ASP A 158 -1.74 18.48 48.35
C ASP A 158 -2.00 17.59 49.56
N GLU A 159 -3.20 17.05 49.71
CA GLU A 159 -3.52 16.04 50.72
C GLU A 159 -2.81 14.70 50.47
N ALA A 160 -2.79 14.28 49.17
CA ALA A 160 -2.10 13.05 48.79
C ALA A 160 -0.58 13.15 49.00
N VAL A 161 0.04 14.32 48.75
CA VAL A 161 1.48 14.55 48.95
C VAL A 161 1.86 14.67 50.44
N LYS A 162 0.94 15.16 51.28
CA LYS A 162 1.18 15.26 52.75
C LYS A 162 1.16 13.90 53.45
N HIS A 163 0.57 12.87 52.87
CA HIS A 163 0.59 11.54 53.42
C HIS A 163 1.97 10.89 53.22
N PRO A 164 2.56 10.22 54.22
CA PRO A 164 3.94 9.67 54.13
C PRO A 164 4.12 8.67 52.97
N ALA A 165 3.07 7.97 52.55
CA ALA A 165 3.10 7.06 51.39
C ALA A 165 2.65 7.71 50.05
N GLY A 166 2.17 8.95 50.07
CA GLY A 166 1.57 9.61 48.90
C GLY A 166 2.51 9.81 47.72
N PRO A 167 3.69 10.37 47.92
CA PRO A 167 4.67 10.55 46.82
C PRO A 167 5.09 9.22 46.20
N MET A 168 5.24 8.16 47.01
CA MET A 168 5.59 6.84 46.48
C MET A 168 4.47 6.23 45.62
N MET A 169 3.21 6.38 46.04
CA MET A 169 2.06 5.91 45.24
C MET A 169 1.93 6.64 43.92
N LEU A 170 2.13 7.96 43.88
CA LEU A 170 2.13 8.76 42.67
C LEU A 170 3.25 8.33 41.69
N LEU A 171 4.44 8.09 42.23
CA LEU A 171 5.60 7.62 41.45
C LEU A 171 5.38 6.24 40.86
N VAL A 172 4.83 5.31 41.63
CA VAL A 172 4.45 3.96 41.14
C VAL A 172 3.36 4.03 40.07
N GLY A 173 2.33 4.87 40.26
CA GLY A 173 1.28 5.07 39.28
C GLY A 173 1.84 5.58 37.94
N LEU A 174 2.71 6.58 38.02
CA LEU A 174 3.33 7.19 36.81
C LEU A 174 4.29 6.21 36.10
N ALA A 175 5.01 5.37 36.88
CA ALA A 175 5.85 4.32 36.32
C ALA A 175 5.04 3.22 35.62
N LEU A 176 3.93 2.79 36.21
CA LEU A 176 3.03 1.81 35.60
C LEU A 176 2.38 2.35 34.30
N GLU A 177 1.98 3.63 34.31
CA GLU A 177 1.46 4.29 33.12
C GLU A 177 2.51 4.37 31.99
N ALA A 178 3.74 4.74 32.33
CA ALA A 178 4.84 4.78 31.36
C ALA A 178 5.14 3.39 30.77
N VAL A 179 5.14 2.35 31.59
CA VAL A 179 5.33 0.96 31.14
C VAL A 179 4.17 0.54 30.22
N GLY A 180 2.93 0.82 30.61
CA GLY A 180 1.73 0.55 29.79
C GLY A 180 1.80 1.25 28.44
N PHE A 181 2.17 2.52 28.42
CA PHE A 181 2.32 3.30 27.19
C PHE A 181 3.40 2.74 26.25
N VAL A 182 4.56 2.39 26.80
CA VAL A 182 5.65 1.77 26.03
C VAL A 182 5.23 0.41 25.47
N MET A 183 4.51 -0.40 26.25
CA MET A 183 4.03 -1.71 25.81
C MET A 183 3.02 -1.60 24.67
N ILE A 184 2.05 -0.69 24.78
CA ILE A 184 1.08 -0.39 23.72
C ILE A 184 1.79 0.14 22.47
N TRP A 185 2.75 1.05 22.63
CA TRP A 185 3.50 1.61 21.50
C TRP A 185 4.35 0.56 20.78
N ARG A 186 4.86 -0.43 21.50
CA ARG A 186 5.64 -1.55 20.94
C ARG A 186 4.76 -2.54 20.17
N ILE A 187 3.52 -2.78 20.62
CA ILE A 187 2.56 -3.68 19.96
C ILE A 187 1.96 -3.01 18.71
N ALA A 188 1.80 -1.67 18.75
CA ALA A 188 1.22 -0.89 17.64
C ALA A 188 2.22 -0.58 16.50
N LYS A 189 3.48 -1.04 16.61
CA LYS A 189 4.53 -0.87 15.61
C LYS A 189 4.69 -2.10 14.73
#